data_98e06fccae5ea0c9bdf6315e8d134d96
#
_entry.id   98e06fccae5ea0c9bdf6315e8d134d96
#
_cell.length_a   1.000
_cell.length_b   1.000
_cell.length_c   1.000
_cell.angle_alpha   90.00
_cell.angle_beta   90.00
_cell.angle_gamma   90.00
#
_symmetry.space_group_name_H-M   'P 1'
#
loop_
_entity.id
_entity.type
_entity.pdbx_description
1 polymer ?
#
loop_
_entity_poly.entity_id
_entity_poly.type
_entity_poly.pdbx_seq_one_letter_code
_entity_poly.pdbx_strand_id
1 'polypeptide(L)'
;MIKYVIVTTYEWAIELNDASRVYSSLAEAKQELRRLYDKTIKELEDDESNDETFNVRGYYDEYEGQWASVDGMLYLNGKLLNKDTINMRIIEIEV
;
A
#
# COMPACT_ATOMS: atom_id res chain seq x y z
N MET A 1 -8.25 22.71 12.14
CA MET A 1 -7.68 21.52 12.82
C MET A 1 -7.11 20.58 11.75
N ILE A 2 -5.90 20.07 12.00
CA ILE A 2 -5.26 19.16 11.04
C ILE A 2 -5.65 17.73 11.36
N LYS A 3 -6.05 17.02 10.33
CA LYS A 3 -6.35 15.58 10.38
C LYS A 3 -5.54 14.88 9.29
N TYR A 4 -5.59 13.56 9.30
CA TYR A 4 -4.80 12.73 8.39
C TYR A 4 -5.67 11.67 7.74
N VAL A 5 -5.43 11.43 6.46
CA VAL A 5 -6.08 10.35 5.71
C VAL A 5 -5.01 9.52 5.02
N ILE A 6 -5.33 8.28 4.72
CA ILE A 6 -4.45 7.41 3.93
C ILE A 6 -5.05 7.28 2.54
N VAL A 7 -4.24 7.62 1.53
CA VAL A 7 -4.63 7.56 0.13
C VAL A 7 -3.91 6.39 -0.52
N THR A 8 -4.68 5.52 -1.18
CA THR A 8 -4.13 4.42 -1.97
C THR A 8 -4.26 4.75 -3.44
N THR A 9 -3.15 4.66 -4.16
CA THR A 9 -3.09 4.89 -5.59
C THR A 9 -2.80 3.58 -6.30
N TYR A 10 -3.71 3.19 -7.18
CA TYR A 10 -3.53 2.08 -8.12
C TYR A 10 -3.14 2.65 -9.47
N GLU A 11 -2.74 1.80 -10.39
CA GLU A 11 -2.35 2.22 -11.72
C GLU A 11 -3.44 3.04 -12.43
N TRP A 12 -4.70 2.73 -12.16
CA TRP A 12 -5.86 3.35 -12.83
C TRP A 12 -6.78 4.16 -11.91
N ALA A 13 -6.50 4.21 -10.63
CA ALA A 13 -7.41 4.86 -9.68
C ALA A 13 -6.69 5.39 -8.45
N ILE A 14 -7.30 6.38 -7.82
CA ILE A 14 -6.86 6.91 -6.53
C ILE A 14 -8.05 6.76 -5.57
N GLU A 15 -7.82 6.15 -4.42
CA GLU A 15 -8.86 5.89 -3.43
C GLU A 15 -8.40 6.28 -2.03
N LEU A 16 -9.35 6.73 -1.20
CA LEU A 16 -9.13 6.83 0.23
C LEU A 16 -9.30 5.44 0.83
N ASN A 17 -8.34 5.02 1.63
CA ASN A 17 -8.48 3.79 2.40
C ASN A 17 -9.53 4.01 3.48
N ASP A 18 -10.67 3.33 3.37
CA ASP A 18 -11.80 3.56 4.24
C ASP A 18 -12.18 5.04 4.26
N ALA A 19 -12.95 5.47 3.26
CA ALA A 19 -13.32 6.88 3.06
C ALA A 19 -14.00 7.53 4.27
N SER A 20 -14.53 6.72 5.20
CA SER A 20 -15.11 7.23 6.45
C SER A 20 -14.04 7.51 7.51
N ARG A 21 -12.80 7.14 7.28
CA ARG A 21 -11.77 7.14 8.30
C ARG A 21 -10.83 8.32 8.18
N VAL A 22 -10.82 9.14 9.23
CA VAL A 22 -9.94 10.28 9.37
C VAL A 22 -9.19 10.13 10.69
N TYR A 23 -7.87 10.22 10.66
CA TYR A 23 -7.06 10.02 11.84
C TYR A 23 -6.76 11.35 12.53
N SER A 24 -6.89 11.38 13.85
CA SER A 24 -6.69 12.59 14.65
C SER A 24 -5.23 12.95 14.84
N SER A 25 -4.33 11.96 14.73
CA SER A 25 -2.90 12.19 14.92
C SER A 25 -2.09 11.48 13.85
N LEU A 26 -0.90 12.01 13.60
CA LEU A 26 0.03 11.39 12.67
C LEU A 26 0.46 10.00 13.16
N ALA A 27 0.60 9.83 14.47
CA ALA A 27 0.97 8.54 15.05
C ALA A 27 -0.07 7.45 14.75
N GLU A 28 -1.35 7.77 14.87
CA GLU A 28 -2.43 6.84 14.52
C GLU A 28 -2.41 6.49 13.05
N ALA A 29 -2.22 7.49 12.19
CA ALA A 29 -2.15 7.28 10.75
C ALA A 29 -0.97 6.39 10.37
N LYS A 30 0.19 6.59 10.99
CA LYS A 30 1.37 5.75 10.75
C LYS A 30 1.15 4.30 11.17
N GLN A 31 0.51 4.06 12.30
CA GLN A 31 0.18 2.70 12.72
C GLN A 31 -0.74 2.01 11.72
N GLU A 32 -1.75 2.72 11.25
CA GLU A 32 -2.68 2.18 10.28
C GLU A 32 -2.02 1.94 8.92
N LEU A 33 -1.15 2.84 8.48
CA LEU A 33 -0.39 2.66 7.25
C LEU A 33 0.43 1.38 7.29
N ARG A 34 1.13 1.13 8.41
CA ARG A 34 1.93 -0.09 8.58
C ARG A 34 1.05 -1.33 8.54
N ARG A 35 -0.11 -1.29 9.21
CA ARG A 35 -1.05 -2.40 9.21
C ARG A 35 -1.57 -2.70 7.79
N LEU A 36 -1.92 -1.65 7.04
CA LEU A 36 -2.40 -1.80 5.66
C LEU A 36 -1.31 -2.35 4.74
N TYR A 37 -0.08 -1.88 4.93
CA TYR A 37 1.07 -2.38 4.18
C TYR A 37 1.28 -3.88 4.41
N ASP A 38 1.34 -4.30 5.67
CA ASP A 38 1.54 -5.71 6.02
C ASP A 38 0.38 -6.57 5.52
N LYS A 39 -0.85 -6.08 5.64
CA LYS A 39 -2.05 -6.76 5.17
C LYS A 39 -2.04 -6.94 3.65
N THR A 40 -1.68 -5.89 2.92
CA THR A 40 -1.64 -5.92 1.45
C THR A 40 -0.63 -6.96 0.96
N ILE A 41 0.57 -6.99 1.55
CA ILE A 41 1.59 -7.98 1.19
C ILE A 41 1.07 -9.39 1.46
N LYS A 42 0.50 -9.61 2.63
CA LYS A 42 0.00 -10.92 3.02
C LYS A 42 -1.12 -11.40 2.10
N GLU A 43 -2.06 -10.54 1.78
CA GLU A 43 -3.17 -10.89 0.88
C GLU A 43 -2.68 -11.28 -0.50
N LEU A 44 -1.73 -10.53 -1.06
CA LEU A 44 -1.16 -10.84 -2.37
C LEU A 44 -0.35 -12.13 -2.34
N GLU A 45 0.42 -12.36 -1.29
CA GLU A 45 1.19 -13.60 -1.14
C GLU A 45 0.29 -14.82 -0.96
N ASP A 46 -0.77 -14.70 -0.17
CA ASP A 46 -1.71 -15.80 0.08
C ASP A 46 -2.49 -16.16 -1.20
N ASP A 47 -2.92 -15.17 -1.98
CA ASP A 47 -3.66 -15.40 -3.21
C ASP A 47 -2.80 -16.05 -4.30
N GLU A 48 -1.51 -15.70 -4.33
CA GLU A 48 -0.60 -16.13 -5.40
C GLU A 48 0.48 -17.09 -4.92
N SER A 49 0.34 -17.60 -3.70
CA SER A 49 1.39 -18.40 -3.03
C SER A 49 1.84 -19.64 -3.78
N ASN A 50 0.99 -20.18 -4.65
CA ASN A 50 1.31 -21.39 -5.42
C ASN A 50 1.75 -21.08 -6.86
N ASP A 51 1.84 -19.83 -7.25
CA ASP A 51 2.25 -19.45 -8.58
C ASP A 51 3.72 -19.05 -8.58
N GLU A 52 4.57 -19.92 -9.14
CA GLU A 52 6.01 -19.68 -9.22
C GLU A 52 6.38 -18.49 -10.10
N THR A 53 5.45 -18.01 -10.92
CA THR A 53 5.68 -16.87 -11.81
C THR A 53 5.27 -15.54 -11.21
N PHE A 54 4.70 -15.54 -10.02
CA PHE A 54 4.23 -14.31 -9.35
C PHE A 54 5.11 -13.98 -8.16
N ASN A 55 5.55 -12.72 -8.09
CA ASN A 55 6.36 -12.21 -6.98
C ASN A 55 5.75 -10.94 -6.40
N VAL A 56 5.88 -10.78 -5.10
CA VAL A 56 5.44 -9.57 -4.38
C VAL A 56 6.65 -8.91 -3.77
N ARG A 57 6.76 -7.58 -3.94
CA ARG A 57 7.83 -6.79 -3.36
C ARG A 57 7.24 -5.59 -2.64
N GLY A 58 7.63 -5.41 -1.38
CA GLY A 58 7.16 -4.29 -0.59
C GLY A 58 8.27 -3.29 -0.31
N TYR A 59 7.88 -2.02 -0.24
CA TYR A 59 8.74 -0.91 0.17
C TYR A 59 8.00 -0.11 1.23
N TYR A 60 8.69 0.21 2.30
CA TYR A 60 8.13 0.96 3.41
C TYR A 60 9.07 2.09 3.79
N ASP A 61 8.51 3.25 4.10
CA ASP A 61 9.28 4.41 4.55
C ASP A 61 9.80 4.17 5.96
N GLU A 62 11.03 3.68 6.07
CA GLU A 62 11.66 3.36 7.35
C GLU A 62 12.07 4.62 8.13
N TYR A 63 12.11 5.78 7.50
CA TYR A 63 12.52 7.03 8.14
C TYR A 63 11.37 7.74 8.83
N GLU A 64 10.26 7.91 8.13
CA GLU A 64 9.14 8.69 8.64
C GLU A 64 7.85 7.89 8.78
N GLY A 65 7.76 6.74 8.12
CA GLY A 65 6.56 5.89 8.20
C GLY A 65 5.34 6.51 7.53
N GLN A 66 5.54 7.37 6.53
CA GLN A 66 4.44 8.12 5.91
C GLN A 66 4.01 7.61 4.55
N TRP A 67 4.76 6.69 3.97
CA TRP A 67 4.38 6.08 2.69
C TRP A 67 4.80 4.62 2.63
N ALA A 68 4.14 3.88 1.77
CA ALA A 68 4.48 2.49 1.46
C ALA A 68 4.10 2.18 0.02
N SER A 69 4.75 1.18 -0.56
CA SER A 69 4.47 0.74 -1.91
C SER A 69 4.57 -0.77 -1.98
N VAL A 70 3.68 -1.40 -2.74
CA VAL A 70 3.69 -2.85 -2.94
C VAL A 70 3.60 -3.13 -4.43
N ASP A 71 4.56 -3.90 -4.95
CA ASP A 71 4.57 -4.35 -6.34
C ASP A 71 4.15 -5.80 -6.42
N GLY A 72 3.21 -6.10 -7.32
CA GLY A 72 2.91 -7.46 -7.76
C GLY A 72 3.47 -7.65 -9.15
N MET A 73 4.32 -8.65 -9.34
CA MET A 73 5.03 -8.87 -10.60
C MET A 73 4.73 -10.26 -11.15
N LEU A 74 4.27 -10.31 -12.40
CA LEU A 74 3.99 -11.56 -13.10
C LEU A 74 5.09 -11.83 -14.13
N TYR A 75 5.68 -13.02 -14.03
CA TYR A 75 6.75 -13.45 -14.94
C TYR A 75 6.32 -14.66 -15.77
N LEU A 76 6.83 -14.76 -16.97
CA LEU A 76 6.71 -15.94 -17.82
C LEU A 76 8.08 -16.25 -18.42
N ASN A 77 8.58 -17.46 -18.17
CA ASN A 77 9.89 -17.90 -18.65
C ASN A 77 11.02 -16.94 -18.29
N GLY A 78 10.96 -16.39 -17.06
CA GLY A 78 11.98 -15.46 -16.57
C GLY A 78 11.82 -14.02 -17.06
N LYS A 79 10.79 -13.73 -17.85
CA LYS A 79 10.53 -12.38 -18.35
C LYS A 79 9.36 -11.74 -17.61
N LEU A 80 9.51 -10.48 -17.25
CA LEU A 80 8.43 -9.72 -16.63
C LEU A 80 7.34 -9.42 -17.66
N LEU A 81 6.13 -9.95 -17.43
CA LEU A 81 4.97 -9.71 -18.28
C LEU A 81 4.16 -8.51 -17.82
N ASN A 82 3.97 -8.39 -16.52
CA ASN A 82 3.12 -7.34 -15.95
C ASN A 82 3.60 -6.99 -14.56
N LYS A 83 3.42 -5.74 -14.20
CA LYS A 83 3.74 -5.22 -12.88
C LYS A 83 2.66 -4.22 -12.48
N ASP A 84 2.01 -4.51 -11.36
CA ASP A 84 1.06 -3.58 -10.75
C ASP A 84 1.66 -3.02 -9.47
N THR A 85 1.54 -1.71 -9.30
CA THR A 85 2.05 -1.04 -8.11
C THR A 85 0.91 -0.40 -7.35
N ILE A 86 0.86 -0.68 -6.04
CA ILE A 86 -0.08 -0.06 -5.11
C ILE A 86 0.73 0.87 -4.23
N ASN A 87 0.43 2.15 -4.27
CA ASN A 87 1.09 3.15 -3.42
C ASN A 87 0.12 3.61 -2.33
N MET A 88 0.62 3.71 -1.11
CA MET A 88 -0.16 4.18 0.04
C MET A 88 0.61 5.32 0.69
N ARG A 89 -0.07 6.40 1.03
CA ARG A 89 0.59 7.51 1.72
C ARG A 89 -0.36 8.26 2.61
N ILE A 90 0.20 8.90 3.63
CA ILE A 90 -0.53 9.73 4.56
C ILE A 90 -0.59 11.16 4.00
N ILE A 91 -1.79 11.73 3.98
CA ILE A 91 -2.02 13.11 3.52
C ILE A 91 -2.61 13.90 4.68
N GLU A 92 -2.09 15.11 4.91
CA GLU A 92 -2.68 16.06 5.85
C GLU A 92 -3.88 16.75 5.20
N ILE A 93 -4.93 16.91 5.97
CA ILE A 93 -6.09 17.69 5.55
C ILE A 93 -6.43 18.70 6.62
N GLU A 94 -6.91 19.85 6.20
CA GLU A 94 -7.41 20.89 7.11
C GLU A 94 -8.92 20.78 7.22
N VAL A 95 -9.40 20.61 8.42
CA VAL A 95 -10.85 20.49 8.68
C VAL A 95 -11.30 21.48 9.75
#